data_9fc6c13b55b929912ec4141c752eea83
#
_entry.id   9fc6c13b55b929912ec4141c752eea83
#
_cell.length_a   1.000
_cell.length_b   1.000
_cell.length_c   1.000
_cell.angle_alpha   90.00
_cell.angle_beta   90.00
_cell.angle_gamma   90.00
#
_symmetry.space_group_name_H-M   'P 1'
#
loop_
_entity.id
_entity.type
_entity.pdbx_description
1 polymer ?
#
loop_
_entity_poly.entity_id
_entity_poly.type
_entity_poly.pdbx_seq_one_letter_code
_entity_poly.pdbx_strand_id
1 'polypeptide(L)'
;MGSAIPQVITPDRATGAQVIDGSLSFFKESNPYLEFTPGSDGNRSTWTISFWALVDPATTGTYNPFTLATSDSFAWEYEGLMYAGNTLYYIDYISQASGSNILWRTNAHFRDTGWYHFMAVKVNNSTFKLYVNGEEQTSLSNSTNNNGQSSHWNKSGEKMFLGGSTHATGYSSHSPGMSQFYFIDGQALAPADFGFTDGLTNTWKPKKYTGTFTGTNTCYLPFDGNSPIGQDQS
;
A
#
# COMPACT_ATOMS: atom_id res chain seq x y z
N MET A 1 -11.49 -21.13 -27.46
CA MET A 1 -12.17 -20.39 -26.41
C MET A 1 -11.77 -21.01 -25.08
N GLY A 2 -10.84 -20.41 -24.38
CA GLY A 2 -10.43 -20.85 -23.06
C GLY A 2 -11.47 -20.39 -22.04
N SER A 3 -12.12 -21.32 -21.37
CA SER A 3 -12.98 -21.02 -20.23
C SER A 3 -12.08 -20.57 -19.08
N ALA A 4 -12.16 -19.30 -18.70
CA ALA A 4 -11.59 -18.83 -17.45
C ALA A 4 -12.41 -19.49 -16.32
N ILE A 5 -11.84 -20.49 -15.67
CA ILE A 5 -12.40 -21.06 -14.45
C ILE A 5 -12.17 -20.00 -13.37
N PRO A 6 -13.22 -19.49 -12.69
CA PRO A 6 -13.01 -18.67 -11.51
C PRO A 6 -12.17 -19.49 -10.55
N GLN A 7 -10.97 -19.02 -10.21
CA GLN A 7 -10.24 -19.61 -9.10
C GLN A 7 -11.07 -19.32 -7.84
N VAL A 8 -11.84 -20.28 -7.42
CA VAL A 8 -12.26 -20.37 -6.04
C VAL A 8 -10.96 -20.54 -5.26
N ILE A 9 -10.55 -19.53 -4.53
CA ILE A 9 -9.43 -19.65 -3.59
C ILE A 9 -9.96 -20.52 -2.46
N THR A 10 -9.97 -21.83 -2.70
CA THR A 10 -10.14 -22.78 -1.62
C THR A 10 -8.95 -22.59 -0.68
N PRO A 11 -9.19 -22.64 0.64
CA PRO A 11 -8.09 -22.59 1.59
C PRO A 11 -7.10 -23.65 1.15
N ASP A 12 -5.93 -23.20 0.73
CA ASP A 12 -4.85 -24.09 0.39
C ASP A 12 -4.27 -24.63 1.70
N ARG A 13 -5.03 -25.52 2.32
CA ARG A 13 -4.63 -26.16 3.57
C ARG A 13 -3.31 -26.93 3.44
N ALA A 14 -2.91 -27.25 2.22
CA ALA A 14 -1.66 -27.96 1.95
C ALA A 14 -0.44 -27.06 2.04
N THR A 15 -0.57 -25.75 1.69
CA THR A 15 0.55 -24.81 1.69
C THR A 15 0.62 -23.93 2.93
N GLY A 16 -0.44 -23.88 3.76
CA GLY A 16 -0.52 -22.99 4.91
C GLY A 16 -0.79 -21.52 4.54
N ALA A 17 -1.17 -21.25 3.29
CA ALA A 17 -1.55 -19.91 2.87
C ALA A 17 -2.76 -19.39 3.64
N GLN A 18 -2.75 -18.11 3.96
CA GLN A 18 -3.90 -17.43 4.53
C GLN A 18 -5.04 -17.39 3.53
N VAL A 19 -6.26 -17.69 3.98
CA VAL A 19 -7.48 -17.44 3.23
C VAL A 19 -7.82 -15.96 3.37
N ILE A 20 -8.04 -15.29 2.26
CA ILE A 20 -8.53 -13.91 2.22
C ILE A 20 -10.01 -13.98 1.85
N ASP A 21 -10.87 -13.71 2.83
CA ASP A 21 -12.32 -13.91 2.70
C ASP A 21 -13.04 -12.74 2.04
N GLY A 22 -12.38 -11.58 1.91
CA GLY A 22 -12.99 -10.39 1.34
C GLY A 22 -12.01 -9.33 0.86
N SER A 23 -12.57 -8.30 0.25
CA SER A 23 -11.83 -7.11 -0.18
C SER A 23 -12.73 -5.88 -0.17
N LEU A 24 -12.13 -4.71 0.00
CA LEU A 24 -12.80 -3.43 -0.16
C LEU A 24 -12.50 -2.85 -1.54
N SER A 25 -13.55 -2.41 -2.24
CA SER A 25 -13.42 -1.72 -3.52
C SER A 25 -13.60 -0.21 -3.36
N PHE A 26 -12.77 0.55 -4.05
CA PHE A 26 -12.85 2.00 -4.11
C PHE A 26 -13.19 2.41 -5.55
N PHE A 27 -14.45 2.77 -5.81
CA PHE A 27 -14.90 3.16 -7.14
C PHE A 27 -14.86 4.67 -7.33
N LYS A 28 -14.25 5.12 -8.41
CA LYS A 28 -14.00 6.53 -8.71
C LYS A 28 -15.25 7.39 -8.67
N GLU A 29 -16.39 6.88 -9.15
CA GLU A 29 -17.64 7.64 -9.30
C GLU A 29 -18.13 8.24 -7.98
N SER A 30 -17.80 7.60 -6.87
CA SER A 30 -18.16 8.06 -5.52
C SER A 30 -16.99 8.65 -4.73
N ASN A 31 -15.78 8.62 -5.31
CA ASN A 31 -14.53 9.04 -4.65
C ASN A 31 -14.43 8.54 -3.19
N PRO A 32 -14.63 7.24 -2.93
CA PRO A 32 -14.64 6.70 -1.59
C PRO A 32 -13.20 6.66 -1.04
N TYR A 33 -13.07 6.90 0.23
CA TYR A 33 -11.81 6.77 0.96
C TYR A 33 -12.06 6.36 2.41
N LEU A 34 -11.05 5.80 3.03
CA LEU A 34 -10.94 5.71 4.48
C LEU A 34 -9.92 6.76 4.93
N GLU A 35 -10.16 7.36 6.08
CA GLU A 35 -9.21 8.31 6.68
C GLU A 35 -8.89 7.92 8.11
N PHE A 36 -7.66 8.21 8.48
CA PHE A 36 -7.16 8.10 9.84
C PHE A 36 -6.33 9.33 10.16
N THR A 37 -6.51 9.89 11.35
CA THR A 37 -5.73 11.04 11.82
C THR A 37 -5.01 10.65 13.11
N PRO A 38 -3.67 10.53 13.11
CA PRO A 38 -2.92 10.27 14.32
C PRO A 38 -3.15 11.33 15.39
N GLY A 39 -3.51 10.93 16.60
CA GLY A 39 -3.66 11.84 17.73
C GLY A 39 -2.32 12.28 18.34
N SER A 40 -1.27 11.53 18.10
CA SER A 40 0.10 11.81 18.51
C SER A 40 1.09 11.32 17.45
N ASP A 41 2.30 11.88 17.41
CA ASP A 41 3.34 11.36 16.55
C ASP A 41 3.67 9.92 16.92
N GLY A 42 3.68 9.04 15.92
CA GLY A 42 4.32 7.76 16.00
C GLY A 42 5.75 7.81 15.46
N ASN A 43 6.32 6.67 15.10
CA ASN A 43 7.66 6.63 14.53
C ASN A 43 7.62 7.06 13.06
N ARG A 44 8.06 8.27 12.78
CA ARG A 44 8.07 8.86 11.44
C ARG A 44 9.30 8.47 10.62
N SER A 45 10.24 7.75 11.23
CA SER A 45 11.49 7.32 10.58
C SER A 45 11.51 5.84 10.25
N THR A 46 10.65 5.04 10.88
CA THR A 46 10.60 3.59 10.70
C THR A 46 9.16 3.12 10.71
N TRP A 47 8.72 2.50 9.63
CA TRP A 47 7.38 1.94 9.49
C TRP A 47 7.29 0.95 8.32
N THR A 48 6.24 0.16 8.31
CA THR A 48 5.92 -0.76 7.24
C THR A 48 4.48 -0.60 6.80
N ILE A 49 4.26 -0.53 5.49
CA ILE A 49 2.95 -0.67 4.85
C ILE A 49 2.96 -1.95 4.04
N SER A 50 1.92 -2.76 4.18
CA SER A 50 1.74 -4.01 3.44
C SER A 50 0.27 -4.23 3.12
N PHE A 51 -0.08 -4.60 1.89
CA PHE A 51 -1.45 -4.89 1.49
C PHE A 51 -1.50 -5.69 0.19
N TRP A 52 -2.64 -6.31 -0.05
CA TRP A 52 -2.98 -6.90 -1.33
C TRP A 52 -3.89 -5.97 -2.11
N ALA A 53 -3.62 -5.80 -3.41
CA ALA A 53 -4.50 -5.06 -4.31
C ALA A 53 -4.71 -5.80 -5.63
N LEU A 54 -5.94 -5.75 -6.12
CA LEU A 54 -6.28 -6.23 -7.44
C LEU A 54 -5.89 -5.17 -8.46
N VAL A 55 -5.00 -5.52 -9.36
CA VAL A 55 -4.59 -4.68 -10.50
C VAL A 55 -5.40 -5.10 -11.72
N ASP A 56 -6.02 -4.13 -12.38
CA ASP A 56 -6.63 -4.30 -13.67
C ASP A 56 -6.08 -3.24 -14.66
N PRO A 57 -5.16 -3.60 -15.54
CA PRO A 57 -4.53 -2.69 -16.48
C PRO A 57 -5.52 -1.99 -17.43
N ALA A 58 -6.68 -2.56 -17.66
CA ALA A 58 -7.70 -1.92 -18.50
C ALA A 58 -8.23 -0.63 -17.87
N THR A 59 -8.12 -0.51 -16.55
CA THR A 59 -8.54 0.69 -15.78
C THR A 59 -7.41 1.68 -15.54
N THR A 60 -6.14 1.29 -15.75
CA THR A 60 -4.96 2.07 -15.35
C THR A 60 -4.63 3.27 -16.24
N GLY A 61 -5.22 3.38 -17.42
CA GLY A 61 -4.98 4.52 -18.32
C GLY A 61 -5.51 5.85 -17.80
N THR A 62 -6.43 5.80 -16.86
CA THR A 62 -7.13 6.97 -16.33
C THR A 62 -7.19 7.00 -14.80
N TYR A 63 -6.87 5.88 -14.11
CA TYR A 63 -7.08 5.73 -12.67
C TYR A 63 -5.94 4.95 -12.02
N ASN A 64 -5.68 5.28 -10.76
CA ASN A 64 -4.72 4.56 -9.93
C ASN A 64 -5.43 3.40 -9.21
N PRO A 65 -4.98 2.15 -9.35
CA PRO A 65 -5.56 1.00 -8.64
C PRO A 65 -5.56 1.14 -7.12
N PHE A 66 -4.64 1.93 -6.58
CA PHE A 66 -4.67 2.35 -5.19
C PHE A 66 -3.93 3.67 -5.00
N THR A 67 -4.32 4.39 -3.97
CA THR A 67 -3.65 5.58 -3.47
C THR A 67 -3.67 5.53 -1.96
N LEU A 68 -2.50 5.68 -1.36
CA LEU A 68 -2.30 5.95 0.06
C LEU A 68 -1.63 7.31 0.11
N ALA A 69 -2.19 8.25 0.80
CA ALA A 69 -1.67 9.62 0.81
C ALA A 69 -1.84 10.27 2.17
N THR A 70 -1.02 11.27 2.44
CA THR A 70 -1.21 12.19 3.55
C THR A 70 -1.69 13.54 3.02
N SER A 71 -2.21 14.36 3.90
CA SER A 71 -2.68 15.73 3.66
C SER A 71 -3.98 15.87 2.87
N ASP A 72 -4.81 16.76 3.34
CA ASP A 72 -6.07 17.18 2.72
C ASP A 72 -5.96 18.53 1.98
N SER A 73 -4.82 19.19 2.08
CA SER A 73 -4.57 20.44 1.39
C SER A 73 -3.36 20.34 0.47
N PHE A 74 -3.55 20.71 -0.77
CA PHE A 74 -2.57 20.71 -1.83
C PHE A 74 -1.54 21.84 -1.76
N ALA A 75 -1.20 22.22 -0.61
CA ALA A 75 -0.09 23.14 -0.44
C ALA A 75 1.27 22.40 -0.50
N TRP A 76 1.42 21.46 -1.47
CA TRP A 76 2.72 20.92 -1.87
C TRP A 76 3.50 20.18 -0.78
N GLU A 77 2.80 19.63 0.20
CA GLU A 77 3.37 18.79 1.23
C GLU A 77 2.49 17.54 1.34
N TYR A 78 2.93 16.43 0.77
CA TYR A 78 2.24 15.15 0.90
C TYR A 78 3.19 13.98 0.72
N GLU A 79 2.87 12.89 1.33
CA GLU A 79 3.54 11.60 1.15
C GLU A 79 2.53 10.60 0.60
N GLY A 80 2.95 9.80 -0.37
CA GLY A 80 2.02 8.88 -1.02
C GLY A 80 2.69 7.63 -1.55
N LEU A 81 1.97 6.51 -1.46
CA LEU A 81 2.25 5.28 -2.18
C LEU A 81 1.11 5.05 -3.16
N MET A 82 1.42 4.94 -4.43
CA MET A 82 0.41 4.82 -5.47
C MET A 82 0.88 3.94 -6.61
N TYR A 83 -0.07 3.46 -7.36
CA TYR A 83 0.19 2.73 -8.60
C TYR A 83 -0.34 3.54 -9.77
N ALA A 84 0.53 3.88 -10.71
CA ALA A 84 0.15 4.64 -11.90
C ALA A 84 0.99 4.23 -13.12
N GLY A 85 0.38 4.17 -14.30
CA GLY A 85 1.07 3.79 -15.53
C GLY A 85 1.72 2.41 -15.48
N ASN A 86 1.10 1.46 -14.80
CA ASN A 86 1.58 0.09 -14.54
C ASN A 86 2.85 0.00 -13.70
N THR A 87 3.17 1.01 -12.93
CA THR A 87 4.34 1.06 -12.06
C THR A 87 3.96 1.45 -10.63
N LEU A 88 4.76 1.03 -9.67
CA LEU A 88 4.60 1.44 -8.27
C LEU A 88 5.40 2.71 -8.02
N TYR A 89 4.79 3.68 -7.34
CA TYR A 89 5.38 4.95 -6.96
C TYR A 89 5.37 5.12 -5.45
N TYR A 90 6.47 5.62 -4.93
CA TYR A 90 6.48 6.32 -3.66
C TYR A 90 6.92 7.75 -3.88
N ILE A 91 6.18 8.67 -3.31
CA ILE A 91 6.44 10.10 -3.43
C ILE A 91 6.35 10.75 -2.05
N ASP A 92 7.29 11.62 -1.76
CA ASP A 92 7.31 12.45 -0.57
C ASP A 92 7.66 13.88 -0.99
N TYR A 93 6.67 14.75 -0.99
CA TYR A 93 6.83 16.18 -1.21
C TYR A 93 6.91 16.89 0.12
N ILE A 94 8.09 17.36 0.47
CA ILE A 94 8.35 17.97 1.76
C ILE A 94 8.10 19.47 1.74
N SER A 95 8.33 20.13 0.62
CA SER A 95 7.99 21.53 0.40
C SER A 95 8.29 21.94 -1.04
N GLN A 96 7.37 22.65 -1.66
CA GLN A 96 7.62 23.26 -2.97
C GLN A 96 8.75 24.29 -2.92
N ALA A 97 8.93 24.96 -1.80
CA ALA A 97 9.93 26.01 -1.63
C ALA A 97 11.36 25.47 -1.54
N SER A 98 11.55 24.21 -1.10
CA SER A 98 12.87 23.62 -0.92
C SER A 98 13.34 22.73 -2.07
N GLY A 99 12.48 22.43 -3.03
CA GLY A 99 12.80 21.54 -4.16
C GLY A 99 13.15 20.10 -3.75
N SER A 100 12.85 19.72 -2.54
CA SER A 100 13.25 18.44 -1.95
C SER A 100 12.09 17.46 -2.06
N ASN A 101 12.06 16.72 -3.16
CA ASN A 101 11.06 15.68 -3.38
C ASN A 101 11.75 14.32 -3.46
N ILE A 102 11.22 13.34 -2.78
CA ILE A 102 11.55 11.94 -3.04
C ILE A 102 10.52 11.44 -4.05
N LEU A 103 10.99 10.89 -5.16
CA LEU A 103 10.16 10.14 -6.07
C LEU A 103 10.89 8.86 -6.41
N TRP A 104 10.36 7.73 -6.00
CA TRP A 104 10.82 6.42 -6.42
C TRP A 104 9.73 5.75 -7.22
N ARG A 105 10.07 5.39 -8.43
CA ARG A 105 9.19 4.70 -9.36
C ARG A 105 9.87 3.43 -9.83
N THR A 106 9.19 2.31 -9.79
CA THR A 106 9.72 1.06 -10.32
C THR A 106 9.90 1.14 -11.83
N ASN A 107 11.01 0.60 -12.35
CA ASN A 107 11.17 0.39 -13.78
C ASN A 107 10.40 -0.85 -14.26
N ALA A 108 10.11 -1.78 -13.35
CA ALA A 108 9.23 -2.90 -13.63
C ALA A 108 7.78 -2.42 -13.83
N HIS A 109 7.10 -3.05 -14.78
CA HIS A 109 5.71 -2.79 -15.10
C HIS A 109 4.86 -4.01 -14.72
N PHE A 110 3.81 -3.78 -13.94
CA PHE A 110 2.88 -4.80 -13.47
C PHE A 110 1.60 -4.70 -14.31
N ARG A 111 1.50 -5.50 -15.38
CA ARG A 111 0.46 -5.35 -16.42
C ARG A 111 -0.57 -6.45 -16.45
N ASP A 112 -0.34 -7.52 -15.72
CA ASP A 112 -1.27 -8.65 -15.71
C ASP A 112 -2.42 -8.35 -14.73
N THR A 113 -3.64 -8.65 -15.15
CA THR A 113 -4.80 -8.57 -14.26
C THR A 113 -4.64 -9.64 -13.18
N GLY A 114 -4.65 -9.22 -11.93
CA GLY A 114 -4.52 -10.14 -10.79
C GLY A 114 -4.23 -9.45 -9.47
N TRP A 115 -4.19 -10.27 -8.44
CA TRP A 115 -3.82 -9.82 -7.10
C TRP A 115 -2.31 -9.73 -6.96
N TYR A 116 -1.85 -8.59 -6.49
CA TYR A 116 -0.46 -8.34 -6.14
C TYR A 116 -0.34 -7.97 -4.67
N HIS A 117 0.72 -8.43 -4.05
CA HIS A 117 1.14 -7.96 -2.75
C HIS A 117 2.11 -6.78 -2.92
N PHE A 118 1.74 -5.64 -2.39
CA PHE A 118 2.57 -4.44 -2.37
C PHE A 118 3.03 -4.17 -0.95
N MET A 119 4.31 -3.80 -0.82
CA MET A 119 4.87 -3.45 0.46
C MET A 119 5.86 -2.30 0.32
N ALA A 120 5.78 -1.37 1.26
CA ALA A 120 6.68 -0.23 1.38
C ALA A 120 7.25 -0.19 2.81
N VAL A 121 8.55 -0.06 2.92
CA VAL A 121 9.26 -0.08 4.20
C VAL A 121 10.19 1.12 4.31
N LYS A 122 9.95 1.97 5.28
CA LYS A 122 10.93 2.96 5.73
C LYS A 122 11.74 2.32 6.85
N VAL A 123 13.01 2.07 6.57
CA VAL A 123 13.93 1.44 7.53
C VAL A 123 14.49 2.51 8.47
N ASN A 124 14.77 3.68 7.91
CA ASN A 124 15.19 4.91 8.61
C ASN A 124 15.00 6.09 7.65
N ASN A 125 15.38 7.30 8.07
CA ASN A 125 15.21 8.50 7.24
C ASN A 125 16.01 8.49 5.93
N SER A 126 16.99 7.62 5.78
CA SER A 126 17.83 7.53 4.57
C SER A 126 17.62 6.25 3.76
N THR A 127 16.83 5.31 4.27
CA THR A 127 16.66 3.99 3.64
C THR A 127 15.19 3.64 3.52
N PHE A 128 14.76 3.47 2.29
CA PHE A 128 13.41 3.07 1.94
C PHE A 128 13.44 1.91 0.95
N LYS A 129 12.49 1.02 1.03
CA LYS A 129 12.39 -0.17 0.19
C LYS A 129 10.97 -0.38 -0.31
N LEU A 130 10.85 -0.79 -1.56
CA LEU A 130 9.60 -1.22 -2.20
C LEU A 130 9.68 -2.68 -2.55
N TYR A 131 8.59 -3.40 -2.32
CA TYR A 131 8.48 -4.81 -2.69
C TYR A 131 7.18 -5.06 -3.44
N VAL A 132 7.23 -5.98 -4.39
CA VAL A 132 6.06 -6.52 -5.08
C VAL A 132 6.15 -8.04 -5.08
N ASN A 133 5.11 -8.70 -4.57
CA ASN A 133 5.07 -10.15 -4.43
C ASN A 133 6.31 -10.74 -3.73
N GLY A 134 6.77 -10.08 -2.68
CA GLY A 134 7.92 -10.48 -1.89
C GLY A 134 9.30 -10.10 -2.45
N GLU A 135 9.37 -9.61 -3.69
CA GLU A 135 10.62 -9.24 -4.35
C GLU A 135 10.93 -7.74 -4.18
N GLU A 136 12.15 -7.41 -3.74
CA GLU A 136 12.62 -6.04 -3.62
C GLU A 136 12.79 -5.41 -5.01
N GLN A 137 12.19 -4.24 -5.20
CA GLN A 137 12.30 -3.47 -6.41
C GLN A 137 13.55 -2.59 -6.36
N THR A 138 14.67 -3.12 -6.82
CA THR A 138 15.97 -2.43 -6.81
C THR A 138 16.23 -1.56 -8.04
N SER A 139 15.53 -1.83 -9.15
CA SER A 139 15.60 -1.03 -10.36
C SER A 139 14.54 0.07 -10.32
N LEU A 140 14.95 1.26 -9.95
CA LEU A 140 14.08 2.41 -9.78
C LEU A 140 14.52 3.57 -10.68
N SER A 141 13.56 4.30 -11.24
CA SER A 141 13.79 5.64 -11.76
C SER A 141 13.56 6.64 -10.62
N ASN A 142 14.57 7.42 -10.33
CA ASN A 142 14.54 8.39 -9.24
C ASN A 142 14.57 9.80 -9.77
N SER A 143 13.77 10.66 -9.19
CA SER A 143 14.06 12.07 -9.17
C SER A 143 14.29 12.46 -7.72
N THR A 144 15.49 12.86 -7.41
CA THR A 144 15.93 13.43 -6.14
C THR A 144 15.99 12.47 -4.96
N ASN A 145 17.04 12.62 -4.21
CA ASN A 145 17.13 12.02 -2.91
C ASN A 145 16.89 13.10 -1.87
N ASN A 146 16.00 12.88 -1.01
CA ASN A 146 16.03 13.63 0.20
C ASN A 146 16.39 12.70 1.35
N ASN A 147 17.61 12.84 1.77
CA ASN A 147 18.13 12.06 2.86
C ASN A 147 17.79 12.75 4.18
N GLY A 148 17.24 12.01 5.08
CA GLY A 148 17.08 12.44 6.45
C GLY A 148 15.74 13.07 6.81
N GLN A 149 14.73 13.00 5.93
CA GLN A 149 13.42 13.55 6.26
C GLN A 149 12.53 12.53 6.97
N SER A 150 11.84 13.01 7.99
CA SER A 150 10.81 12.25 8.67
C SER A 150 9.55 12.20 7.82
N SER A 151 8.88 11.07 7.82
CA SER A 151 7.63 10.82 7.10
C SER A 151 6.52 11.79 7.50
N HIS A 152 5.65 12.14 6.58
CA HIS A 152 4.35 12.77 6.86
C HIS A 152 3.38 11.74 7.42
N TRP A 153 3.50 10.48 7.00
CA TRP A 153 2.77 9.41 7.64
C TRP A 153 3.17 9.30 9.11
N ASN A 154 2.17 9.02 9.95
CA ASN A 154 2.36 8.88 11.38
C ASN A 154 2.63 10.20 12.13
N LYS A 155 2.38 11.35 11.50
CA LYS A 155 2.49 12.67 12.12
C LYS A 155 1.17 13.07 12.75
N SER A 156 1.23 13.58 13.98
CA SER A 156 0.06 14.07 14.71
C SER A 156 -0.71 15.12 13.93
N GLY A 157 -2.01 14.95 13.85
CA GLY A 157 -2.91 15.89 13.16
C GLY A 157 -2.87 15.80 11.62
N GLU A 158 -1.96 15.03 11.04
CA GLU A 158 -1.90 14.81 9.60
C GLU A 158 -2.87 13.70 9.20
N LYS A 159 -3.73 13.94 8.24
CA LYS A 159 -4.65 12.91 7.75
C LYS A 159 -3.93 11.91 6.86
N MET A 160 -4.21 10.64 7.07
CA MET A 160 -3.78 9.54 6.22
C MET A 160 -5.00 9.00 5.49
N PHE A 161 -4.91 8.91 4.17
CA PHE A 161 -6.00 8.45 3.30
C PHE A 161 -5.67 7.13 2.65
N LEU A 162 -6.65 6.25 2.58
CA LEU A 162 -6.60 4.98 1.87
C LEU A 162 -7.72 4.93 0.84
N GLY A 163 -7.38 4.67 -0.42
CA GLY A 163 -8.34 4.54 -1.53
C GLY A 163 -8.53 5.81 -2.33
N GLY A 164 -8.40 6.95 -1.75
CA GLY A 164 -8.54 8.26 -2.41
C GLY A 164 -8.04 9.35 -1.51
N SER A 165 -8.22 10.60 -1.92
CA SER A 165 -8.01 11.75 -1.06
C SER A 165 -9.14 12.75 -1.30
N THR A 166 -9.40 13.62 -0.36
CA THR A 166 -10.39 14.71 -0.50
C THR A 166 -10.01 15.71 -1.58
N HIS A 167 -8.80 15.59 -2.12
CA HIS A 167 -8.33 16.48 -3.15
C HIS A 167 -8.92 16.17 -4.52
N ALA A 168 -9.75 17.06 -5.00
CA ALA A 168 -10.67 16.88 -6.12
C ALA A 168 -10.03 16.69 -7.51
N THR A 169 -8.72 16.75 -7.68
CA THR A 169 -8.14 16.95 -9.01
C THR A 169 -7.11 15.92 -9.48
N GLY A 170 -7.09 14.71 -8.95
CA GLY A 170 -6.21 13.77 -9.62
C GLY A 170 -5.77 12.50 -8.92
N TYR A 171 -6.11 12.30 -7.69
CA TYR A 171 -5.67 11.10 -6.94
C TYR A 171 -6.83 10.22 -6.46
N SER A 172 -7.91 10.19 -7.23
CA SER A 172 -8.96 9.21 -6.99
C SER A 172 -8.48 7.82 -7.38
N SER A 173 -8.54 6.90 -6.44
CA SER A 173 -8.30 5.49 -6.73
C SER A 173 -9.51 4.87 -7.42
N HIS A 174 -9.24 3.99 -8.36
CA HIS A 174 -10.19 3.00 -8.80
C HIS A 174 -9.60 1.64 -8.50
N SER A 175 -9.69 1.22 -7.25
CA SER A 175 -9.24 -0.10 -6.84
C SER A 175 -10.40 -1.08 -6.95
N PRO A 176 -10.33 -2.05 -7.85
CA PRO A 176 -11.34 -3.11 -7.91
C PRO A 176 -11.32 -4.01 -6.68
N GLY A 177 -10.24 -4.00 -5.91
CA GLY A 177 -10.16 -4.70 -4.64
C GLY A 177 -8.87 -4.42 -3.88
N MET A 178 -8.99 -4.21 -2.58
CA MET A 178 -7.87 -4.15 -1.62
C MET A 178 -8.18 -5.03 -0.43
N SER A 179 -7.19 -5.71 0.09
CA SER A 179 -7.33 -6.58 1.26
C SER A 179 -6.07 -6.65 2.10
N GLN A 180 -6.20 -7.06 3.34
CA GLN A 180 -5.09 -7.27 4.28
C GLN A 180 -4.17 -6.05 4.35
N PHE A 181 -4.75 -4.87 4.60
CA PHE A 181 -3.97 -3.66 4.76
C PHE A 181 -3.37 -3.58 6.17
N TYR A 182 -2.06 -3.42 6.22
CA TYR A 182 -1.29 -3.19 7.45
C TYR A 182 -0.54 -1.87 7.34
N PHE A 183 -0.65 -1.05 8.36
CA PHE A 183 0.30 0.00 8.69
C PHE A 183 0.94 -0.35 10.03
N ILE A 184 2.24 -0.62 10.05
CA ILE A 184 2.97 -1.02 11.26
C ILE A 184 3.93 0.10 11.64
N ASP A 185 3.59 0.77 12.72
CA ASP A 185 4.36 1.88 13.29
C ASP A 185 5.61 1.37 14.02
N GLY A 186 6.75 1.96 13.74
CA GLY A 186 7.99 1.71 14.47
C GLY A 186 8.75 0.45 14.07
N GLN A 187 8.29 -0.30 13.06
CA GLN A 187 8.95 -1.54 12.64
C GLN A 187 9.24 -1.55 11.14
N ALA A 188 10.47 -1.95 10.78
CA ALA A 188 10.87 -2.25 9.41
C ALA A 188 10.83 -3.78 9.21
N LEU A 189 9.70 -4.28 8.74
CA LEU A 189 9.42 -5.72 8.60
C LEU A 189 9.88 -6.23 7.23
N ALA A 190 10.02 -7.56 7.13
CA ALA A 190 10.38 -8.24 5.90
C ALA A 190 9.12 -8.74 5.14
N PRO A 191 9.18 -8.93 3.81
CA PRO A 191 8.07 -9.52 3.08
C PRO A 191 7.62 -10.88 3.62
N ALA A 192 8.56 -11.68 4.13
CA ALA A 192 8.29 -12.99 4.73
C ALA A 192 7.38 -12.96 5.98
N ASP A 193 7.15 -11.78 6.54
CA ASP A 193 6.18 -11.59 7.63
C ASP A 193 4.74 -11.61 7.11
N PHE A 194 4.52 -11.26 5.83
CA PHE A 194 3.19 -11.11 5.21
C PHE A 194 2.90 -12.10 4.09
N GLY A 195 3.89 -12.87 3.66
CA GLY A 195 3.73 -13.85 2.59
C GLY A 195 4.89 -14.83 2.49
N PHE A 196 4.77 -15.75 1.55
CA PHE A 196 5.81 -16.71 1.22
C PHE A 196 5.66 -17.17 -0.23
N THR A 197 6.75 -17.65 -0.83
CA THR A 197 6.70 -18.30 -2.15
C THR A 197 6.31 -19.76 -1.98
N ASP A 198 5.21 -20.14 -2.61
CA ASP A 198 4.77 -21.52 -2.68
C ASP A 198 5.75 -22.33 -3.53
N GLY A 199 6.39 -23.33 -2.94
CA GLY A 199 7.41 -24.15 -3.59
C GLY A 199 6.90 -25.02 -4.73
N LEU A 200 5.58 -25.25 -4.84
CA LEU A 200 5.00 -26.05 -5.92
C LEU A 200 4.64 -25.18 -7.15
N THR A 201 4.11 -24.00 -6.91
CA THR A 201 3.60 -23.12 -7.97
C THR A 201 4.53 -21.96 -8.28
N ASN A 202 5.55 -21.75 -7.47
CA ASN A 202 6.44 -20.60 -7.51
C ASN A 202 5.68 -19.24 -7.50
N THR A 203 4.52 -19.22 -6.83
CA THR A 203 3.71 -18.02 -6.67
C THR A 203 3.82 -17.48 -5.26
N TRP A 204 3.77 -16.14 -5.13
CA TRP A 204 3.69 -15.48 -3.83
C TRP A 204 2.30 -15.68 -3.23
N LYS A 205 2.23 -16.17 -2.00
CA LYS A 205 1.00 -16.47 -1.27
C LYS A 205 0.91 -15.64 0.00
N PRO A 206 -0.30 -15.24 0.42
CA PRO A 206 -0.51 -14.49 1.63
C PRO A 206 -0.23 -15.32 2.89
N LYS A 207 0.31 -14.64 3.90
CA LYS A 207 0.50 -15.14 5.25
C LYS A 207 0.00 -14.09 6.22
N LYS A 208 -0.78 -14.53 7.21
CA LYS A 208 -1.22 -13.61 8.26
C LYS A 208 -0.02 -13.17 9.10
N TYR A 209 0.11 -11.87 9.31
CA TYR A 209 1.09 -11.34 10.24
C TYR A 209 0.79 -11.83 11.66
N THR A 210 1.78 -12.41 12.32
CA THR A 210 1.67 -12.95 13.68
C THR A 210 2.62 -12.27 14.66
N GLY A 211 3.28 -11.22 14.21
CA GLY A 211 4.12 -10.39 15.06
C GLY A 211 3.30 -9.51 16.00
N THR A 212 4.00 -8.76 16.83
CA THR A 212 3.37 -7.82 17.75
C THR A 212 3.04 -6.53 17.02
N PHE A 213 1.81 -6.07 17.13
CA PHE A 213 1.41 -4.72 16.73
C PHE A 213 1.97 -3.73 17.75
N THR A 214 3.07 -3.08 17.39
CA THR A 214 3.72 -2.05 18.21
C THR A 214 3.48 -0.68 17.61
N GLY A 215 3.77 0.36 18.40
CA GLY A 215 3.55 1.74 17.97
C GLY A 215 2.13 2.23 18.23
N THR A 216 1.99 3.54 18.32
CA THR A 216 0.72 4.18 18.74
C THR A 216 -0.31 4.22 17.62
N ASN A 217 0.14 4.21 16.38
CA ASN A 217 -0.72 4.43 15.21
C ASN A 217 -0.72 3.21 14.26
N THR A 218 -0.33 2.04 14.74
CA THR A 218 -0.45 0.80 13.99
C THR A 218 -1.92 0.50 13.72
N CYS A 219 -2.22 0.03 12.52
CA CYS A 219 -3.55 -0.47 12.18
C CYS A 219 -3.48 -1.70 11.26
N TYR A 220 -4.47 -2.57 11.40
CA TYR A 220 -4.72 -3.71 10.54
C TYR A 220 -6.16 -3.73 10.08
N LEU A 221 -6.37 -3.61 8.79
CA LEU A 221 -7.68 -3.61 8.14
C LEU A 221 -7.78 -4.85 7.23
N PRO A 222 -8.40 -5.93 7.67
CA PRO A 222 -8.47 -7.18 6.89
C PRO A 222 -9.33 -7.04 5.64
N PHE A 223 -10.40 -6.22 5.69
CA PHE A 223 -11.43 -6.12 4.64
C PHE A 223 -12.04 -7.49 4.31
N ASP A 224 -12.32 -8.26 5.34
CA ASP A 224 -12.80 -9.64 5.27
C ASP A 224 -14.32 -9.76 5.08
N GLY A 225 -14.99 -8.65 4.80
CA GLY A 225 -16.45 -8.59 4.63
C GLY A 225 -17.22 -8.43 5.93
N ASN A 226 -16.56 -8.45 7.08
CA ASN A 226 -17.23 -8.21 8.37
C ASN A 226 -17.54 -6.70 8.55
N SER A 227 -18.58 -6.42 9.31
CA SER A 227 -19.00 -5.05 9.62
C SER A 227 -18.53 -4.66 11.01
N PRO A 228 -18.13 -3.38 11.19
CA PRO A 228 -18.01 -2.33 10.18
C PRO A 228 -16.76 -2.49 9.29
N ILE A 229 -16.94 -2.22 7.99
CA ILE A 229 -15.82 -2.18 7.05
C ILE A 229 -14.81 -1.12 7.51
N GLY A 230 -13.52 -1.48 7.52
CA GLY A 230 -12.47 -0.58 7.99
C GLY A 230 -12.29 -0.58 9.51
N GLN A 231 -12.87 -1.55 10.22
CA GLN A 231 -12.55 -1.76 11.63
C GLN A 231 -11.11 -2.23 11.79
N ASP A 232 -10.35 -1.49 12.60
CA ASP A 232 -9.00 -1.87 12.99
C ASP A 232 -9.03 -3.12 13.88
N GLN A 233 -8.19 -4.10 13.55
CA GLN A 233 -8.04 -5.37 14.25
C GLN A 233 -6.58 -5.60 14.72
N SER A 234 -5.79 -4.52 14.87
CA SER A 234 -4.42 -4.58 15.40
C SER A 234 -4.36 -4.89 16.90
#